data_49e4c9bd326f5c65381de29d00890aef
#
_entry.id   49e4c9bd326f5c65381de29d00890aef
#
_cell.length_a   1.000
_cell.length_b   1.000
_cell.length_c   1.000
_cell.angle_alpha   90.00
_cell.angle_beta   90.00
_cell.angle_gamma   90.00
#
_symmetry.space_group_name_H-M   'P 1'
#
loop_
_entity.id
_entity.type
_entity.pdbx_description
1 polymer ?
#
loop_
_entity_poly.entity_id
_entity_poly.type
_entity_poly.pdbx_seq_one_letter_code
_entity_poly.pdbx_strand_id
1 'polypeptide(L)'
;MTITNYARSIAKALGLPEKQVSNTLELLDSGATIPFIARYRKEATGTLDEVQITQIRDMKERLVEIDKRRASIIDSIEEQGKMNAELKKKLENANSLTELEDLYLPFKPKRKTKASIAIEKGLEPLAIVIYDQSSVDLKKIALSYIDKEKGLNTLDEVLQGARDIVAEWISENSQIRETMRNLFIKEAFITSKVKRDKKESGSKYEIYFDASEKLNRVPSHRLLAMLRGEEEGFLSLSIKPDSERAIRMLEKFTLKDRNTCSYQVKVATADAYQRLLQPQMETEMRKHFKALADDNAIVVFSTNLRQLLMASPLGQKRILA
;
A
#
# COMPACT_ATOMS: atom_id res chain seq x y z
N MET A 1 -5.21 17.82 14.91
CA MET A 1 -6.69 18.13 15.07
C MET A 1 -7.06 18.23 16.53
N THR A 2 -8.16 18.93 16.88
CA THR A 2 -8.72 18.96 18.24
C THR A 2 -9.59 17.71 18.48
N ILE A 3 -9.86 17.37 19.75
CA ILE A 3 -10.76 16.26 20.15
C ILE A 3 -12.10 16.34 19.42
N THR A 4 -12.66 17.54 19.26
CA THR A 4 -13.91 17.77 18.53
C THR A 4 -13.87 17.32 17.07
N ASN A 5 -12.74 17.52 16.38
CA ASN A 5 -12.58 17.09 14.99
C ASN A 5 -12.47 15.57 14.87
N TYR A 6 -11.79 14.90 15.82
CA TYR A 6 -11.75 13.44 15.87
C TYR A 6 -13.13 12.86 16.16
N ALA A 7 -13.86 13.42 17.14
CA ALA A 7 -15.21 12.95 17.49
C ALA A 7 -16.14 12.95 16.28
N ARG A 8 -16.15 14.05 15.51
CA ARG A 8 -16.98 14.16 14.30
C ARG A 8 -16.60 13.12 13.23
N SER A 9 -15.31 12.93 12.97
CA SER A 9 -14.84 11.97 11.97
C SER A 9 -15.18 10.54 12.36
N ILE A 10 -14.97 10.18 13.62
CA ILE A 10 -15.27 8.86 14.19
C ILE A 10 -16.79 8.61 14.20
N ALA A 11 -17.57 9.59 14.64
CA ALA A 11 -19.02 9.51 14.67
C ALA A 11 -19.61 9.21 13.28
N LYS A 12 -19.13 9.92 12.27
CA LYS A 12 -19.53 9.71 10.88
C LYS A 12 -19.18 8.31 10.38
N ALA A 13 -17.98 7.83 10.71
CA ALA A 13 -17.50 6.54 10.23
C ALA A 13 -18.18 5.33 10.90
N LEU A 14 -18.51 5.45 12.21
CA LEU A 14 -19.14 4.39 12.98
C LEU A 14 -20.68 4.50 13.00
N GLY A 15 -21.26 5.55 12.43
CA GLY A 15 -22.70 5.79 12.47
C GLY A 15 -23.23 6.08 13.90
N LEU A 16 -22.39 6.70 14.76
CA LEU A 16 -22.71 6.99 16.14
C LEU A 16 -22.98 8.50 16.34
N PRO A 17 -23.77 8.90 17.37
CA PRO A 17 -23.93 10.29 17.70
C PRO A 17 -22.61 10.95 18.14
N GLU A 18 -22.29 12.13 17.59
CA GLU A 18 -21.04 12.86 17.88
C GLU A 18 -20.82 13.09 19.38
N LYS A 19 -21.87 13.40 20.12
CA LYS A 19 -21.82 13.63 21.58
C LYS A 19 -21.38 12.37 22.35
N GLN A 20 -21.88 11.20 21.96
CA GLN A 20 -21.48 9.93 22.60
C GLN A 20 -20.00 9.62 22.35
N VAL A 21 -19.53 9.86 21.12
CA VAL A 21 -18.12 9.67 20.75
C VAL A 21 -17.24 10.67 21.51
N SER A 22 -17.62 11.95 21.58
CA SER A 22 -16.87 12.97 22.31
C SER A 22 -16.71 12.60 23.79
N ASN A 23 -17.81 12.26 24.46
CA ASN A 23 -17.77 11.85 25.86
C ASN A 23 -16.91 10.59 26.08
N THR A 24 -16.98 9.64 25.15
CA THR A 24 -16.15 8.43 25.22
C THR A 24 -14.66 8.75 25.08
N LEU A 25 -14.31 9.66 24.17
CA LEU A 25 -12.93 10.11 23.98
C LEU A 25 -12.39 10.82 25.22
N GLU A 26 -13.19 11.68 25.86
CA GLU A 26 -12.83 12.38 27.10
C GLU A 26 -12.58 11.39 28.25
N LEU A 27 -13.43 10.36 28.40
CA LEU A 27 -13.25 9.32 29.40
C LEU A 27 -11.98 8.49 29.14
N LEU A 28 -11.72 8.12 27.90
CA LEU A 28 -10.48 7.40 27.52
C LEU A 28 -9.23 8.27 27.78
N ASP A 29 -9.28 9.57 27.49
CA ASP A 29 -8.18 10.51 27.73
C ASP A 29 -7.92 10.77 29.22
N SER A 30 -8.95 10.62 30.06
CA SER A 30 -8.81 10.66 31.52
C SER A 30 -8.22 9.37 32.11
N GLY A 31 -7.91 8.37 31.27
CA GLY A 31 -7.31 7.09 31.68
C GLY A 31 -8.34 6.03 32.08
N ALA A 32 -9.63 6.24 31.82
CA ALA A 32 -10.63 5.22 32.10
C ALA A 32 -10.48 4.01 31.17
N THR A 33 -10.59 2.81 31.73
CA THR A 33 -10.52 1.57 30.95
C THR A 33 -11.81 1.26 30.21
N ILE A 34 -11.73 0.57 29.07
CA ILE A 34 -12.90 0.21 28.25
C ILE A 34 -13.97 -0.53 29.07
N PRO A 35 -13.65 -1.56 29.88
CA PRO A 35 -14.66 -2.24 30.71
C PRO A 35 -15.29 -1.32 31.76
N PHE A 36 -14.51 -0.39 32.29
CA PHE A 36 -15.04 0.62 33.25
C PHE A 36 -16.05 1.55 32.59
N ILE A 37 -15.73 2.07 31.41
CA ILE A 37 -16.63 2.95 30.64
C ILE A 37 -17.93 2.21 30.29
N ALA A 38 -17.82 1.01 29.73
CA ALA A 38 -18.99 0.22 29.31
C ALA A 38 -19.92 -0.16 30.45
N ARG A 39 -19.40 -0.37 31.68
CA ARG A 39 -20.20 -0.79 32.84
C ARG A 39 -20.70 0.36 33.67
N TYR A 40 -19.88 1.38 33.90
CA TYR A 40 -20.11 2.40 34.92
C TYR A 40 -20.32 3.81 34.37
N ARG A 41 -20.23 4.03 33.04
CA ARG A 41 -20.42 5.34 32.40
C ARG A 41 -21.43 5.32 31.25
N LYS A 42 -22.43 4.45 31.37
CA LYS A 42 -23.47 4.29 30.35
C LYS A 42 -24.28 5.59 30.12
N GLU A 43 -24.48 6.35 31.14
CA GLU A 43 -25.19 7.66 31.10
C GLU A 43 -24.42 8.67 30.24
N ALA A 44 -23.08 8.65 30.28
CA ALA A 44 -22.25 9.57 29.53
C ALA A 44 -22.08 9.12 28.05
N THR A 45 -22.00 7.82 27.83
CA THR A 45 -21.72 7.23 26.50
C THR A 45 -23.00 6.84 25.75
N GLY A 46 -24.18 6.94 26.36
CA GLY A 46 -25.43 6.53 25.73
C GLY A 46 -25.51 5.02 25.46
N THR A 47 -25.02 4.22 26.41
CA THR A 47 -25.06 2.74 26.41
C THR A 47 -24.16 2.06 25.37
N LEU A 48 -23.09 2.71 24.93
CA LEU A 48 -22.08 2.06 24.07
C LEU A 48 -21.51 0.82 24.76
N ASP A 49 -21.37 -0.26 24.00
CA ASP A 49 -20.76 -1.50 24.47
C ASP A 49 -19.23 -1.48 24.39
N GLU A 50 -18.58 -2.51 24.92
CA GLU A 50 -17.13 -2.63 24.93
C GLU A 50 -16.54 -2.66 23.50
N VAL A 51 -17.26 -3.21 22.53
CA VAL A 51 -16.82 -3.30 21.12
C VAL A 51 -16.83 -1.91 20.48
N GLN A 52 -17.92 -1.16 20.65
CA GLN A 52 -18.04 0.20 20.11
C GLN A 52 -17.00 1.14 20.73
N ILE A 53 -16.77 1.05 22.04
CA ILE A 53 -15.76 1.86 22.74
C ILE A 53 -14.35 1.51 22.23
N THR A 54 -14.07 0.21 22.00
CA THR A 54 -12.80 -0.24 21.40
C THR A 54 -12.62 0.34 20.00
N GLN A 55 -13.65 0.28 19.16
CA GLN A 55 -13.61 0.86 17.81
C GLN A 55 -13.35 2.38 17.83
N ILE A 56 -13.96 3.10 18.78
CA ILE A 56 -13.71 4.55 18.95
C ILE A 56 -12.26 4.81 19.32
N ARG A 57 -11.69 4.05 20.28
CA ARG A 57 -10.29 4.16 20.69
C ARG A 57 -9.34 3.90 19.51
N ASP A 58 -9.50 2.76 18.84
CA ASP A 58 -8.61 2.34 17.77
C ASP A 58 -8.66 3.32 16.59
N MET A 59 -9.83 3.84 16.29
CA MET A 59 -10.01 4.84 15.26
C MET A 59 -9.36 6.18 15.63
N LYS A 60 -9.44 6.61 16.91
CA LYS A 60 -8.71 7.78 17.40
C LYS A 60 -7.22 7.60 17.26
N GLU A 61 -6.66 6.47 17.72
CA GLU A 61 -5.24 6.19 17.64
C GLU A 61 -4.75 6.27 16.18
N ARG A 62 -5.50 5.68 15.25
CA ARG A 62 -5.22 5.76 13.81
C ARG A 62 -5.23 7.19 13.27
N LEU A 63 -6.23 8.00 13.65
CA LEU A 63 -6.30 9.39 13.20
C LEU A 63 -5.16 10.24 13.76
N VAL A 64 -4.78 10.01 15.03
CA VAL A 64 -3.63 10.67 15.67
C VAL A 64 -2.32 10.29 14.94
N GLU A 65 -2.15 9.02 14.55
CA GLU A 65 -1.00 8.57 13.79
C GLU A 65 -0.93 9.26 12.42
N ILE A 66 -2.06 9.34 11.71
CA ILE A 66 -2.16 10.06 10.43
C ILE A 66 -1.76 11.53 10.60
N ASP A 67 -2.26 12.22 11.63
CA ASP A 67 -1.95 13.62 11.87
C ASP A 67 -0.48 13.85 12.23
N LYS A 68 0.08 13.00 13.08
CA LYS A 68 1.53 13.05 13.40
C LYS A 68 2.37 12.84 12.14
N ARG A 69 2.00 11.87 11.33
CA ARG A 69 2.73 11.58 10.10
C ARG A 69 2.60 12.72 9.09
N ARG A 70 1.40 13.29 8.94
CA ARG A 70 1.15 14.46 8.09
C ARG A 70 2.04 15.63 8.48
N ALA A 71 2.09 15.98 9.77
CA ALA A 71 2.94 17.06 10.25
C ALA A 71 4.42 16.82 9.91
N SER A 72 4.95 15.64 10.23
CA SER A 72 6.34 15.28 9.91
C SER A 72 6.65 15.34 8.41
N ILE A 73 5.70 14.98 7.54
CA ILE A 73 5.87 15.07 6.08
C ILE A 73 5.90 16.54 5.63
N ILE A 74 4.97 17.35 6.15
CA ILE A 74 4.91 18.78 5.83
C ILE A 74 6.22 19.45 6.22
N ASP A 75 6.67 19.25 7.46
CA ASP A 75 7.94 19.82 7.96
C ASP A 75 9.12 19.43 7.06
N SER A 76 9.22 18.13 6.72
CA SER A 76 10.31 17.62 5.88
C SER A 76 10.30 18.21 4.46
N ILE A 77 9.13 18.46 3.87
CA ILE A 77 9.04 19.05 2.52
C ILE A 77 9.29 20.56 2.58
N GLU A 78 8.85 21.25 3.65
CA GLU A 78 9.12 22.67 3.89
C GLU A 78 10.62 22.91 4.09
N GLU A 79 11.33 22.08 4.87
CA GLU A 79 12.78 22.12 5.04
C GLU A 79 13.54 21.96 3.72
N GLN A 80 13.01 21.16 2.79
CA GLN A 80 13.57 21.00 1.44
C GLN A 80 13.27 22.20 0.51
N GLY A 81 12.44 23.16 0.93
CA GLY A 81 12.02 24.30 0.09
C GLY A 81 11.15 23.90 -1.10
N LYS A 82 10.54 22.72 -1.07
CA LYS A 82 9.74 22.14 -2.18
C LYS A 82 8.23 22.19 -1.95
N MET A 83 7.78 22.79 -0.85
CA MET A 83 6.35 22.93 -0.56
C MET A 83 5.70 23.95 -1.50
N ASN A 84 4.53 23.59 -2.02
CA ASN A 84 3.66 24.51 -2.74
C ASN A 84 2.21 24.39 -2.23
N ALA A 85 1.37 25.38 -2.59
CA ALA A 85 0.00 25.47 -2.08
C ALA A 85 -0.88 24.25 -2.48
N GLU A 86 -0.69 23.70 -3.67
CA GLU A 86 -1.44 22.53 -4.16
C GLU A 86 -1.06 21.27 -3.38
N LEU A 87 0.24 21.03 -3.19
CA LEU A 87 0.74 19.89 -2.42
C LEU A 87 0.30 19.96 -0.96
N LYS A 88 0.40 21.16 -0.35
CA LYS A 88 -0.06 21.38 1.03
C LYS A 88 -1.54 21.01 1.18
N LYS A 89 -2.39 21.48 0.26
CA LYS A 89 -3.81 21.14 0.24
C LYS A 89 -4.05 19.64 0.06
N LYS A 90 -3.28 18.95 -0.79
CA LYS A 90 -3.39 17.49 -0.96
C LYS A 90 -3.00 16.76 0.33
N LEU A 91 -1.92 17.15 0.99
CA LEU A 91 -1.47 16.58 2.27
C LEU A 91 -2.48 16.81 3.39
N GLU A 92 -3.07 18.00 3.48
CA GLU A 92 -4.10 18.34 4.46
C GLU A 92 -5.39 17.50 4.29
N ASN A 93 -5.76 17.20 3.06
CA ASN A 93 -6.95 16.42 2.73
C ASN A 93 -6.73 14.89 2.73
N ALA A 94 -5.49 14.43 2.79
CA ALA A 94 -5.18 13.00 2.80
C ALA A 94 -5.77 12.32 4.05
N ASN A 95 -6.49 11.21 3.85
CA ASN A 95 -7.26 10.52 4.89
C ASN A 95 -6.62 9.19 5.32
N SER A 96 -5.50 8.82 4.75
CA SER A 96 -4.79 7.57 5.07
C SER A 96 -3.27 7.76 5.07
N LEU A 97 -2.57 6.91 5.83
CA LEU A 97 -1.12 6.85 5.82
C LEU A 97 -0.58 6.53 4.42
N THR A 98 -1.26 5.66 3.69
CA THR A 98 -0.88 5.27 2.33
C THR A 98 -0.89 6.46 1.38
N GLU A 99 -1.94 7.27 1.43
CA GLU A 99 -2.05 8.49 0.62
C GLU A 99 -0.98 9.52 0.97
N LEU A 100 -0.72 9.71 2.26
CA LEU A 100 0.38 10.59 2.73
C LEU A 100 1.74 10.10 2.25
N GLU A 101 2.03 8.81 2.34
CA GLU A 101 3.30 8.23 1.86
C GLU A 101 3.44 8.35 0.34
N ASP A 102 2.36 8.16 -0.42
CA ASP A 102 2.38 8.33 -1.88
C ASP A 102 2.67 9.78 -2.28
N LEU A 103 2.10 10.75 -1.56
CA LEU A 103 2.38 12.18 -1.80
C LEU A 103 3.81 12.58 -1.38
N TYR A 104 4.36 11.93 -0.35
CA TYR A 104 5.71 12.18 0.14
C TYR A 104 6.80 11.49 -0.67
N LEU A 105 6.47 10.43 -1.41
CA LEU A 105 7.45 9.56 -2.08
C LEU A 105 8.46 10.32 -2.97
N PRO A 106 8.07 11.35 -3.77
CA PRO A 106 9.01 12.13 -4.58
C PRO A 106 10.01 12.94 -3.76
N PHE A 107 9.69 13.25 -2.50
CA PHE A 107 10.48 14.11 -1.61
C PHE A 107 11.29 13.30 -0.60
N LYS A 108 11.01 12.02 -0.49
CA LYS A 108 11.70 11.14 0.48
C LYS A 108 13.18 10.98 0.11
N PRO A 109 14.10 11.16 1.08
CA PRO A 109 15.51 10.89 0.83
C PRO A 109 15.73 9.46 0.33
N LYS A 110 16.35 9.32 -0.83
CA LYS A 110 16.55 8.04 -1.51
C LYS A 110 18.01 7.60 -1.39
N ARG A 111 18.21 6.28 -1.37
CA ARG A 111 19.52 5.70 -1.66
C ARG A 111 19.84 5.91 -3.14
N LYS A 112 21.11 5.70 -3.55
CA LYS A 112 21.50 5.74 -4.97
C LYS A 112 20.61 4.83 -5.81
N THR A 113 19.80 5.44 -6.69
CA THR A 113 18.94 4.74 -7.67
C THR A 113 19.54 4.89 -9.06
N LYS A 114 19.07 4.11 -10.03
CA LYS A 114 19.47 4.31 -11.44
C LYS A 114 19.13 5.70 -11.92
N ALA A 115 17.96 6.23 -11.53
CA ALA A 115 17.52 7.57 -11.86
C ALA A 115 18.42 8.65 -11.21
N SER A 116 18.76 8.51 -9.92
CA SER A 116 19.65 9.48 -9.27
C SER A 116 21.03 9.51 -9.90
N ILE A 117 21.57 8.37 -10.29
CA ILE A 117 22.84 8.28 -11.03
C ILE A 117 22.72 8.97 -12.40
N ALA A 118 21.61 8.79 -13.10
CA ALA A 118 21.37 9.45 -14.38
C ALA A 118 21.21 10.96 -14.23
N ILE A 119 20.59 11.44 -13.17
CA ILE A 119 20.48 12.86 -12.81
C ILE A 119 21.88 13.44 -12.51
N GLU A 120 22.70 12.75 -11.71
CA GLU A 120 24.09 13.16 -11.44
C GLU A 120 24.92 13.28 -12.73
N LYS A 121 24.63 12.47 -13.76
CA LYS A 121 25.25 12.55 -15.09
C LYS A 121 24.70 13.70 -15.95
N GLY A 122 23.65 14.40 -15.50
CA GLY A 122 23.06 15.56 -16.19
C GLY A 122 22.00 15.20 -17.22
N LEU A 123 21.35 14.02 -17.12
CA LEU A 123 20.36 13.56 -18.10
C LEU A 123 18.92 14.04 -17.80
N GLU A 124 18.71 14.77 -16.70
CA GLU A 124 17.37 15.22 -16.30
C GLU A 124 16.69 16.12 -17.37
N PRO A 125 17.37 17.10 -18.03
CA PRO A 125 16.73 17.89 -19.07
C PRO A 125 16.28 17.04 -20.27
N LEU A 126 17.04 16.01 -20.64
CA LEU A 126 16.63 15.06 -21.69
C LEU A 126 15.42 14.23 -21.24
N ALA A 127 15.37 13.80 -19.98
CA ALA A 127 14.24 13.08 -19.42
C ALA A 127 12.96 13.94 -19.45
N ILE A 128 13.05 15.24 -19.18
CA ILE A 128 11.93 16.19 -19.28
C ILE A 128 11.41 16.25 -20.72
N VAL A 129 12.28 16.41 -21.72
CA VAL A 129 11.91 16.45 -23.15
C VAL A 129 11.20 15.16 -23.56
N ILE A 130 11.69 14.00 -23.09
CA ILE A 130 11.06 12.69 -23.35
C ILE A 130 9.70 12.60 -22.67
N TYR A 131 9.60 12.96 -21.39
CA TYR A 131 8.36 12.84 -20.61
C TYR A 131 7.25 13.77 -21.12
N ASP A 132 7.61 14.97 -21.57
CA ASP A 132 6.68 15.91 -22.18
C ASP A 132 6.26 15.50 -23.60
N GLN A 133 6.96 14.50 -24.16
CA GLN A 133 6.70 13.98 -25.51
C GLN A 133 6.79 15.06 -26.59
N SER A 134 7.78 15.94 -26.42
CA SER A 134 8.03 17.04 -27.35
C SER A 134 8.30 16.52 -28.76
N SER A 135 7.75 17.23 -29.76
CA SER A 135 7.95 16.88 -31.18
C SER A 135 9.30 17.44 -31.68
N VAL A 136 10.38 16.73 -31.34
CA VAL A 136 11.76 17.14 -31.61
C VAL A 136 12.55 15.99 -32.23
N ASP A 137 13.68 16.30 -32.87
CA ASP A 137 14.67 15.26 -33.25
C ASP A 137 15.39 14.76 -32.01
N LEU A 138 14.78 13.78 -31.33
CA LEU A 138 15.30 13.19 -30.13
C LEU A 138 16.73 12.63 -30.31
N LYS A 139 17.02 12.04 -31.48
CA LYS A 139 18.34 11.49 -31.76
C LYS A 139 19.41 12.55 -31.74
N LYS A 140 19.15 13.69 -32.38
CA LYS A 140 20.09 14.83 -32.41
C LYS A 140 20.31 15.40 -31.01
N ILE A 141 19.26 15.58 -30.24
CA ILE A 141 19.37 16.07 -28.87
C ILE A 141 20.14 15.06 -28.00
N ALA A 142 19.80 13.79 -28.04
CA ALA A 142 20.44 12.78 -27.20
C ALA A 142 21.93 12.59 -27.53
N LEU A 143 22.36 12.78 -28.79
CA LEU A 143 23.77 12.76 -29.16
C LEU A 143 24.60 13.85 -28.46
N SER A 144 24.02 15.01 -28.12
CA SER A 144 24.72 16.07 -27.41
C SER A 144 25.02 15.76 -25.93
N TYR A 145 24.40 14.70 -25.38
CA TYR A 145 24.63 14.24 -24.00
C TYR A 145 25.68 13.12 -23.91
N ILE A 146 26.29 12.71 -25.03
CA ILE A 146 27.38 11.71 -25.02
C ILE A 146 28.59 12.35 -24.32
N ASP A 147 29.03 11.73 -23.22
CA ASP A 147 30.13 12.21 -22.39
C ASP A 147 30.87 10.99 -21.81
N LYS A 148 32.07 10.73 -22.33
CA LYS A 148 32.89 9.59 -21.90
C LYS A 148 33.38 9.71 -20.46
N GLU A 149 33.59 10.92 -19.96
CA GLU A 149 34.02 11.16 -18.58
C GLU A 149 32.94 10.79 -17.58
N LYS A 150 31.66 10.98 -17.97
CA LYS A 150 30.50 10.56 -17.19
C LYS A 150 30.04 9.13 -17.45
N GLY A 151 30.78 8.39 -18.29
CA GLY A 151 30.42 7.02 -18.66
C GLY A 151 29.12 6.96 -19.48
N LEU A 152 28.93 7.92 -20.39
CA LEU A 152 27.86 7.96 -21.39
C LEU A 152 28.50 7.85 -22.78
N ASN A 153 28.83 6.62 -23.18
CA ASN A 153 29.63 6.36 -24.37
C ASN A 153 28.78 6.19 -25.62
N THR A 154 27.52 5.81 -25.45
CA THR A 154 26.63 5.49 -26.56
C THR A 154 25.29 6.21 -26.44
N LEU A 155 24.63 6.39 -27.57
CA LEU A 155 23.25 6.95 -27.61
C LEU A 155 22.27 6.12 -26.76
N ASP A 156 22.43 4.80 -26.74
CA ASP A 156 21.54 3.94 -25.97
C ASP A 156 21.73 4.10 -24.46
N GLU A 157 22.96 4.28 -23.98
CA GLU A 157 23.24 4.59 -22.56
C GLU A 157 22.62 5.94 -22.14
N VAL A 158 22.69 6.95 -23.01
CA VAL A 158 22.05 8.26 -22.76
C VAL A 158 20.54 8.12 -22.69
N LEU A 159 19.93 7.46 -23.66
CA LEU A 159 18.47 7.22 -23.67
C LEU A 159 18.05 6.32 -22.52
N GLN A 160 18.85 5.31 -22.14
CA GLN A 160 18.56 4.45 -20.99
C GLN A 160 18.56 5.24 -19.68
N GLY A 161 19.55 6.09 -19.46
CA GLY A 161 19.57 6.94 -18.28
C GLY A 161 18.36 7.88 -18.20
N ALA A 162 17.98 8.48 -19.32
CA ALA A 162 16.77 9.31 -19.37
C ALA A 162 15.49 8.48 -19.12
N ARG A 163 15.38 7.24 -19.66
CA ARG A 163 14.28 6.31 -19.36
C ARG A 163 14.22 5.92 -17.89
N ASP A 164 15.37 5.72 -17.25
CA ASP A 164 15.43 5.38 -15.82
C ASP A 164 14.86 6.51 -14.95
N ILE A 165 15.11 7.77 -15.32
CA ILE A 165 14.52 8.95 -14.65
C ILE A 165 13.02 8.99 -14.87
N VAL A 166 12.56 8.85 -16.13
CA VAL A 166 11.13 8.86 -16.46
C VAL A 166 10.39 7.71 -15.74
N ALA A 167 10.98 6.52 -15.68
CA ALA A 167 10.41 5.37 -14.98
C ALA A 167 10.23 5.65 -13.48
N GLU A 168 11.18 6.33 -12.84
CA GLU A 168 11.07 6.73 -11.43
C GLU A 168 9.93 7.74 -11.25
N TRP A 169 9.84 8.79 -12.07
CA TRP A 169 8.74 9.77 -12.01
C TRP A 169 7.36 9.12 -12.17
N ILE A 170 7.23 8.17 -13.11
CA ILE A 170 5.99 7.39 -13.29
C ILE A 170 5.66 6.60 -12.03
N SER A 171 6.64 5.94 -11.43
CA SER A 171 6.43 5.10 -10.24
C SER A 171 6.09 5.89 -8.97
N GLU A 172 6.43 7.17 -8.93
CA GLU A 172 6.19 8.07 -7.81
C GLU A 172 4.92 8.91 -7.95
N ASN A 173 4.28 8.86 -9.10
CA ASN A 173 3.04 9.59 -9.32
C ASN A 173 1.90 8.98 -8.47
N SER A 174 1.33 9.77 -7.57
CA SER A 174 0.30 9.32 -6.62
C SER A 174 -0.95 8.79 -7.29
N GLN A 175 -1.41 9.38 -8.41
CA GLN A 175 -2.58 8.92 -9.17
C GLN A 175 -2.31 7.56 -9.84
N ILE A 176 -1.11 7.38 -10.38
CA ILE A 176 -0.67 6.11 -10.97
C ILE A 176 -0.64 5.03 -9.88
N ARG A 177 -0.08 5.33 -8.72
CA ARG A 177 -0.01 4.42 -7.58
C ARG A 177 -1.40 4.02 -7.09
N GLU A 178 -2.30 4.98 -6.92
CA GLU A 178 -3.69 4.72 -6.55
C GLU A 178 -4.40 3.84 -7.58
N THR A 179 -4.23 4.15 -8.87
CA THR A 179 -4.81 3.35 -9.96
C THR A 179 -4.29 1.92 -9.96
N MET A 180 -2.98 1.73 -9.77
CA MET A 180 -2.36 0.40 -9.68
C MET A 180 -2.83 -0.36 -8.44
N ARG A 181 -2.91 0.29 -7.30
CA ARG A 181 -3.45 -0.31 -6.07
C ARG A 181 -4.88 -0.83 -6.28
N ASN A 182 -5.73 -0.01 -6.90
CA ASN A 182 -7.10 -0.40 -7.21
C ASN A 182 -7.17 -1.58 -8.21
N LEU A 183 -6.27 -1.61 -9.19
CA LEU A 183 -6.16 -2.73 -10.12
C LEU A 183 -5.75 -4.01 -9.38
N PHE A 184 -4.74 -3.95 -8.51
CA PHE A 184 -4.28 -5.10 -7.73
C PHE A 184 -5.37 -5.63 -6.79
N ILE A 185 -6.07 -4.75 -6.06
CA ILE A 185 -7.19 -5.16 -5.18
C ILE A 185 -8.29 -5.88 -5.98
N LYS A 186 -8.62 -5.37 -7.17
CA LYS A 186 -9.74 -5.91 -7.96
C LYS A 186 -9.38 -7.13 -8.78
N GLU A 187 -8.16 -7.21 -9.31
CA GLU A 187 -7.83 -8.14 -10.39
C GLU A 187 -6.59 -8.99 -10.13
N ALA A 188 -5.81 -8.76 -9.06
CA ALA A 188 -4.64 -9.57 -8.80
C ALA A 188 -5.01 -11.03 -8.49
N PHE A 189 -4.14 -11.92 -8.95
CA PHE A 189 -4.14 -13.32 -8.58
C PHE A 189 -3.00 -13.59 -7.61
N ILE A 190 -3.27 -14.41 -6.60
CA ILE A 190 -2.22 -15.06 -5.83
C ILE A 190 -1.89 -16.39 -6.52
N THR A 191 -0.64 -16.55 -6.90
CA THR A 191 -0.13 -17.79 -7.48
C THR A 191 0.88 -18.40 -6.52
N SER A 192 0.75 -19.70 -6.30
CA SER A 192 1.62 -20.47 -5.41
C SER A 192 2.29 -21.58 -6.22
N LYS A 193 3.60 -21.72 -6.07
CA LYS A 193 4.38 -22.82 -6.65
C LYS A 193 5.28 -23.44 -5.59
N VAL A 194 5.42 -24.76 -5.64
CA VAL A 194 6.38 -25.44 -4.78
C VAL A 194 7.81 -25.08 -5.20
N LYS A 195 8.68 -24.80 -4.22
CA LYS A 195 10.10 -24.60 -4.50
C LYS A 195 10.77 -25.91 -4.95
N ARG A 196 11.76 -25.79 -5.84
CA ARG A 196 12.56 -26.95 -6.25
C ARG A 196 13.08 -27.66 -5.00
N ASP A 197 13.16 -28.97 -5.04
CA ASP A 197 13.69 -29.84 -3.96
C ASP A 197 12.86 -29.84 -2.64
N LYS A 198 11.66 -29.25 -2.64
CA LYS A 198 10.78 -29.20 -1.46
C LYS A 198 9.47 -29.98 -1.61
N LYS A 199 9.29 -30.73 -2.69
CA LYS A 199 8.06 -31.47 -2.97
C LYS A 199 7.73 -32.51 -1.88
N GLU A 200 8.73 -33.31 -1.50
CA GLU A 200 8.52 -34.38 -0.51
C GLU A 200 8.36 -33.82 0.91
N SER A 201 9.27 -32.93 1.33
CA SER A 201 9.25 -32.32 2.67
C SER A 201 8.10 -31.36 2.89
N GLY A 202 7.52 -30.81 1.83
CA GLY A 202 6.40 -29.86 1.84
C GLY A 202 5.04 -30.49 1.62
N SER A 203 4.87 -31.81 1.72
CA SER A 203 3.62 -32.55 1.41
C SER A 203 2.38 -31.98 2.10
N LYS A 204 2.51 -31.42 3.31
CA LYS A 204 1.41 -30.75 4.01
C LYS A 204 0.84 -29.54 3.26
N TYR A 205 1.56 -29.01 2.27
CA TYR A 205 1.13 -27.90 1.39
C TYR A 205 0.83 -28.36 -0.05
N GLU A 206 0.69 -29.66 -0.30
CA GLU A 206 0.52 -30.24 -1.64
C GLU A 206 -0.60 -29.59 -2.44
N ILE A 207 -1.73 -29.29 -1.79
CA ILE A 207 -2.88 -28.62 -2.42
C ILE A 207 -2.57 -27.18 -2.94
N TYR A 208 -1.42 -26.62 -2.54
CA TYR A 208 -0.96 -25.28 -2.96
C TYR A 208 0.28 -25.34 -3.85
N PHE A 209 0.73 -26.50 -4.29
CA PHE A 209 1.96 -26.63 -5.08
C PHE A 209 1.88 -25.98 -6.47
N ASP A 210 0.68 -25.88 -7.03
CA ASP A 210 0.39 -25.17 -8.27
C ASP A 210 -1.04 -24.59 -8.19
N ALA A 211 -1.19 -23.59 -7.34
CA ALA A 211 -2.47 -22.93 -7.12
C ALA A 211 -2.47 -21.53 -7.70
N SER A 212 -3.58 -21.11 -8.28
CA SER A 212 -3.81 -19.76 -8.77
C SER A 212 -5.25 -19.36 -8.44
N GLU A 213 -5.40 -18.35 -7.60
CA GLU A 213 -6.72 -17.89 -7.14
C GLU A 213 -6.78 -16.36 -7.20
N LYS A 214 -7.98 -15.81 -7.43
CA LYS A 214 -8.20 -14.37 -7.42
C LYS A 214 -8.06 -13.84 -5.99
N LEU A 215 -7.14 -12.91 -5.75
CA LEU A 215 -6.73 -12.47 -4.42
C LEU A 215 -7.91 -11.99 -3.55
N ASN A 216 -8.84 -11.23 -4.14
CA ASN A 216 -10.01 -10.71 -3.44
C ASN A 216 -11.14 -11.73 -3.20
N ARG A 217 -10.96 -12.98 -3.63
CA ARG A 217 -11.92 -14.08 -3.45
C ARG A 217 -11.35 -15.27 -2.71
N VAL A 218 -10.03 -15.30 -2.50
CA VAL A 218 -9.39 -16.40 -1.79
C VAL A 218 -9.86 -16.44 -0.33
N PRO A 219 -10.31 -17.60 0.19
CA PRO A 219 -10.69 -17.71 1.59
C PRO A 219 -9.51 -17.44 2.53
N SER A 220 -9.77 -16.75 3.65
CA SER A 220 -8.72 -16.32 4.60
C SER A 220 -7.83 -17.46 5.07
N HIS A 221 -8.40 -18.63 5.40
CA HIS A 221 -7.62 -19.80 5.84
C HIS A 221 -6.68 -20.33 4.76
N ARG A 222 -7.07 -20.28 3.47
CA ARG A 222 -6.22 -20.68 2.35
C ARG A 222 -5.08 -19.69 2.12
N LEU A 223 -5.39 -18.39 2.16
CA LEU A 223 -4.38 -17.34 2.07
C LEU A 223 -3.34 -17.47 3.17
N LEU A 224 -3.77 -17.63 4.42
CA LEU A 224 -2.87 -17.80 5.56
C LEU A 224 -2.03 -19.08 5.46
N ALA A 225 -2.61 -20.18 4.94
CA ALA A 225 -1.89 -21.43 4.71
C ALA A 225 -0.81 -21.27 3.63
N MET A 226 -1.10 -20.58 2.52
CA MET A 226 -0.11 -20.29 1.47
C MET A 226 1.01 -19.40 2.00
N LEU A 227 0.68 -18.31 2.73
CA LEU A 227 1.67 -17.42 3.33
C LEU A 227 2.59 -18.16 4.33
N ARG A 228 2.02 -19.04 5.16
CA ARG A 228 2.80 -19.90 6.06
C ARG A 228 3.71 -20.85 5.29
N GLY A 229 3.22 -21.47 4.22
CA GLY A 229 4.03 -22.36 3.37
C GLY A 229 5.22 -21.64 2.71
N GLU A 230 5.06 -20.35 2.39
CA GLU A 230 6.15 -19.51 1.91
C GLU A 230 7.16 -19.15 3.01
N GLU A 231 6.67 -18.77 4.20
CA GLU A 231 7.49 -18.45 5.38
C GLU A 231 8.31 -19.65 5.84
N GLU A 232 7.72 -20.84 5.85
CA GLU A 232 8.41 -22.10 6.14
C GLU A 232 9.35 -22.57 4.99
N GLY A 233 9.37 -21.85 3.88
CA GLY A 233 10.31 -22.08 2.78
C GLY A 233 9.91 -23.17 1.78
N PHE A 234 8.68 -23.67 1.80
CA PHE A 234 8.18 -24.70 0.89
C PHE A 234 7.58 -24.13 -0.38
N LEU A 235 6.87 -23.01 -0.27
CA LEU A 235 6.19 -22.36 -1.38
C LEU A 235 6.92 -21.09 -1.84
N SER A 236 6.63 -20.68 -3.07
CA SER A 236 6.95 -19.38 -3.62
C SER A 236 5.66 -18.76 -4.11
N LEU A 237 5.32 -17.60 -3.56
CA LEU A 237 4.09 -16.89 -3.89
C LEU A 237 4.38 -15.67 -4.76
N SER A 238 3.45 -15.36 -5.66
CA SER A 238 3.42 -14.09 -6.39
C SER A 238 2.00 -13.54 -6.40
N ILE A 239 1.89 -12.23 -6.22
CA ILE A 239 0.61 -11.50 -6.22
C ILE A 239 0.67 -10.42 -7.27
N LYS A 240 -0.01 -10.62 -8.38
CA LYS A 240 -0.06 -9.65 -9.48
C LYS A 240 -1.29 -9.82 -10.36
N PRO A 241 -1.77 -8.73 -10.99
CA PRO A 241 -2.72 -8.81 -12.08
C PRO A 241 -2.04 -9.24 -13.37
N ASP A 242 -2.79 -9.35 -14.46
CA ASP A 242 -2.22 -9.48 -15.80
C ASP A 242 -1.30 -8.30 -16.12
N SER A 243 -0.03 -8.60 -16.40
CA SER A 243 1.02 -7.57 -16.58
C SER A 243 0.80 -6.71 -17.81
N GLU A 244 0.30 -7.29 -18.91
CA GLU A 244 0.02 -6.51 -20.13
C GLU A 244 -1.13 -5.54 -19.91
N ARG A 245 -2.16 -5.98 -19.18
CA ARG A 245 -3.29 -5.12 -18.82
C ARG A 245 -2.87 -3.97 -17.92
N ALA A 246 -2.00 -4.24 -16.94
CA ALA A 246 -1.46 -3.22 -16.07
C ALA A 246 -0.65 -2.18 -16.85
N ILE A 247 0.25 -2.63 -17.75
CA ILE A 247 1.05 -1.74 -18.60
C ILE A 247 0.14 -0.92 -19.52
N ARG A 248 -0.85 -1.53 -20.20
CA ARG A 248 -1.82 -0.81 -21.05
C ARG A 248 -2.61 0.23 -20.25
N MET A 249 -2.92 -0.03 -18.98
CA MET A 249 -3.58 0.96 -18.12
C MET A 249 -2.64 2.13 -17.80
N LEU A 250 -1.37 1.87 -17.51
CA LEU A 250 -0.37 2.92 -17.28
C LEU A 250 -0.12 3.75 -18.54
N GLU A 251 -0.04 3.13 -19.70
CA GLU A 251 0.12 3.82 -20.99
C GLU A 251 -0.96 4.89 -21.22
N LYS A 252 -2.20 4.68 -20.75
CA LYS A 252 -3.28 5.69 -20.85
C LYS A 252 -3.02 6.94 -20.02
N PHE A 253 -2.23 6.84 -18.97
CA PHE A 253 -1.85 8.00 -18.13
C PHE A 253 -0.57 8.66 -18.62
N THR A 254 0.33 7.90 -19.23
CA THR A 254 1.68 8.35 -19.55
C THR A 254 1.84 8.80 -21.01
N LEU A 255 1.08 8.21 -21.94
CA LEU A 255 1.21 8.53 -23.36
C LEU A 255 0.24 9.67 -23.76
N LYS A 256 0.80 10.72 -24.34
CA LYS A 256 0.08 11.90 -24.82
C LYS A 256 0.05 11.98 -26.34
N ASP A 257 1.07 11.45 -27.03
CA ASP A 257 1.32 11.61 -28.46
C ASP A 257 1.89 10.33 -29.09
N ARG A 258 2.17 10.36 -30.40
CA ARG A 258 2.76 9.25 -31.19
C ARG A 258 4.01 9.72 -31.93
N ASN A 259 5.05 10.02 -31.18
CA ASN A 259 6.36 10.44 -31.71
C ASN A 259 7.50 9.61 -31.11
N THR A 260 8.74 9.94 -31.44
CA THR A 260 9.94 9.25 -30.96
C THR A 260 10.10 9.34 -29.44
N CYS A 261 9.69 10.46 -28.82
CA CYS A 261 9.69 10.62 -27.37
C CYS A 261 8.63 9.72 -26.71
N SER A 262 7.42 9.63 -27.30
CA SER A 262 6.36 8.74 -26.80
C SER A 262 6.78 7.27 -26.79
N TYR A 263 7.57 6.84 -27.79
CA TYR A 263 8.14 5.50 -27.78
C TYR A 263 9.08 5.27 -26.57
N GLN A 264 9.92 6.26 -26.22
CA GLN A 264 10.78 6.17 -25.05
C GLN A 264 9.96 6.15 -23.74
N VAL A 265 8.90 6.97 -23.65
CA VAL A 265 7.98 6.94 -22.51
C VAL A 265 7.28 5.59 -22.39
N LYS A 266 6.87 4.97 -23.50
CA LYS A 266 6.27 3.63 -23.51
C LYS A 266 7.22 2.59 -22.92
N VAL A 267 8.50 2.59 -23.34
CA VAL A 267 9.53 1.70 -22.82
C VAL A 267 9.76 1.96 -21.32
N ALA A 268 9.87 3.23 -20.92
CA ALA A 268 10.02 3.63 -19.52
C ALA A 268 8.81 3.22 -18.66
N THR A 269 7.59 3.28 -19.20
CA THR A 269 6.35 2.85 -18.52
C THR A 269 6.35 1.35 -18.23
N ALA A 270 6.78 0.54 -19.19
CA ALA A 270 6.90 -0.91 -18.98
C ALA A 270 7.96 -1.25 -17.92
N ASP A 271 9.11 -0.58 -17.94
CA ASP A 271 10.16 -0.72 -16.92
C ASP A 271 9.68 -0.24 -15.54
N ALA A 272 9.02 0.92 -15.47
CA ALA A 272 8.42 1.44 -14.24
C ALA A 272 7.46 0.43 -13.61
N TYR A 273 6.62 -0.22 -14.40
CA TYR A 273 5.72 -1.26 -13.90
C TYR A 273 6.50 -2.47 -13.38
N GLN A 274 7.33 -3.07 -14.22
CA GLN A 274 7.96 -4.35 -13.91
C GLN A 274 8.98 -4.25 -12.76
N ARG A 275 9.78 -3.19 -12.75
CA ARG A 275 10.91 -3.03 -11.82
C ARG A 275 10.54 -2.28 -10.55
N LEU A 276 9.62 -1.33 -10.60
CA LEU A 276 9.33 -0.43 -9.49
C LEU A 276 7.94 -0.65 -8.90
N LEU A 277 6.87 -0.55 -9.72
CA LEU A 277 5.50 -0.57 -9.19
C LEU A 277 5.05 -1.97 -8.79
N GLN A 278 5.26 -3.00 -9.63
CA GLN A 278 4.79 -4.35 -9.35
C GLN A 278 5.33 -4.91 -8.03
N PRO A 279 6.65 -4.86 -7.72
CA PRO A 279 7.17 -5.39 -6.45
C PRO A 279 6.67 -4.62 -5.24
N GLN A 280 6.48 -3.30 -5.37
CA GLN A 280 5.96 -2.47 -4.28
C GLN A 280 4.48 -2.78 -4.01
N MET A 281 3.66 -2.84 -5.07
CA MET A 281 2.24 -3.19 -4.97
C MET A 281 2.05 -4.61 -4.43
N GLU A 282 2.84 -5.56 -4.88
CA GLU A 282 2.82 -6.93 -4.35
C GLU A 282 3.07 -6.96 -2.85
N THR A 283 4.09 -6.24 -2.37
CA THR A 283 4.41 -6.13 -0.94
C THR A 283 3.27 -5.48 -0.15
N GLU A 284 2.67 -4.43 -0.71
CA GLU A 284 1.54 -3.73 -0.11
C GLU A 284 0.30 -4.65 -0.02
N MET A 285 -0.02 -5.36 -1.10
CA MET A 285 -1.15 -6.29 -1.13
C MET A 285 -0.96 -7.47 -0.18
N ARG A 286 0.24 -8.01 -0.07
CA ARG A 286 0.55 -9.06 0.93
C ARG A 286 0.19 -8.60 2.34
N LYS A 287 0.63 -7.42 2.73
CA LYS A 287 0.33 -6.86 4.06
C LYS A 287 -1.16 -6.62 4.25
N HIS A 288 -1.80 -5.99 3.27
CA HIS A 288 -3.21 -5.65 3.32
C HIS A 288 -4.11 -6.89 3.45
N PHE A 289 -3.95 -7.86 2.55
CA PHE A 289 -4.79 -9.06 2.55
C PHE A 289 -4.45 -10.02 3.68
N LYS A 290 -3.17 -10.05 4.14
CA LYS A 290 -2.82 -10.79 5.36
C LYS A 290 -3.54 -10.22 6.57
N ALA A 291 -3.54 -8.91 6.78
CA ALA A 291 -4.24 -8.28 7.90
C ALA A 291 -5.74 -8.60 7.87
N LEU A 292 -6.39 -8.47 6.70
CA LEU A 292 -7.81 -8.86 6.55
C LEU A 292 -8.05 -10.34 6.86
N ALA A 293 -7.15 -11.22 6.47
CA ALA A 293 -7.27 -12.65 6.72
C ALA A 293 -7.06 -13.00 8.20
N ASP A 294 -6.10 -12.33 8.87
CA ASP A 294 -5.87 -12.46 10.31
C ASP A 294 -7.10 -12.00 11.11
N ASP A 295 -7.70 -10.84 10.77
CA ASP A 295 -8.92 -10.35 11.41
C ASP A 295 -10.09 -11.34 11.27
N ASN A 296 -10.30 -11.86 10.07
CA ASN A 296 -11.33 -12.87 9.82
C ASN A 296 -11.08 -14.16 10.62
N ALA A 297 -9.83 -14.61 10.71
CA ALA A 297 -9.45 -15.79 11.47
C ALA A 297 -9.74 -15.61 12.97
N ILE A 298 -9.46 -14.42 13.53
CA ILE A 298 -9.76 -14.07 14.92
C ILE A 298 -11.28 -14.12 15.16
N VAL A 299 -12.08 -13.57 14.25
CA VAL A 299 -13.55 -13.61 14.36
C VAL A 299 -14.08 -15.06 14.38
N VAL A 300 -13.58 -15.90 13.46
CA VAL A 300 -13.97 -17.32 13.41
C VAL A 300 -13.56 -18.06 14.69
N PHE A 301 -12.32 -17.84 15.14
CA PHE A 301 -11.81 -18.42 16.39
C PHE A 301 -12.66 -18.00 17.60
N SER A 302 -12.93 -16.70 17.73
CA SER A 302 -13.73 -16.13 18.81
C SER A 302 -15.16 -16.73 18.83
N THR A 303 -15.76 -16.87 17.64
CA THR A 303 -17.09 -17.49 17.51
C THR A 303 -17.10 -18.95 17.94
N ASN A 304 -16.11 -19.73 17.49
CA ASN A 304 -15.99 -21.14 17.87
C ASN A 304 -15.73 -21.31 19.37
N LEU A 305 -14.84 -20.48 19.94
CA LEU A 305 -14.55 -20.49 21.37
C LEU A 305 -15.82 -20.17 22.20
N ARG A 306 -16.58 -19.14 21.77
CA ARG A 306 -17.85 -18.80 22.41
C ARG A 306 -18.83 -19.98 22.37
N GLN A 307 -18.97 -20.66 21.23
CA GLN A 307 -19.84 -21.84 21.10
C GLN A 307 -19.42 -22.95 22.05
N LEU A 308 -18.12 -23.22 22.16
CA LEU A 308 -17.59 -24.23 23.09
C LEU A 308 -17.86 -23.88 24.55
N LEU A 309 -17.63 -22.61 24.94
CA LEU A 309 -17.86 -22.13 26.31
C LEU A 309 -19.34 -22.10 26.69
N MET A 310 -20.23 -21.92 25.70
CA MET A 310 -21.68 -21.87 25.91
C MET A 310 -22.34 -23.23 25.67
N ALA A 311 -21.58 -24.28 25.34
CA ALA A 311 -22.13 -25.62 25.17
C ALA A 311 -22.66 -26.15 26.49
N SER A 312 -23.79 -26.87 26.41
CA SER A 312 -24.41 -27.48 27.60
C SER A 312 -23.45 -28.49 28.24
N PRO A 313 -23.38 -28.55 29.59
CA PRO A 313 -22.57 -29.55 30.28
C PRO A 313 -22.94 -30.98 29.83
N LEU A 314 -21.93 -31.82 29.59
CA LEU A 314 -22.11 -33.21 29.17
C LEU A 314 -22.69 -34.10 30.29
N GLY A 315 -23.04 -33.54 31.43
CA GLY A 315 -23.57 -34.26 32.58
C GLY A 315 -22.51 -35.13 33.29
N GLN A 316 -22.95 -36.20 33.89
CA GLN A 316 -22.06 -37.13 34.65
C GLN A 316 -21.31 -38.14 33.76
N LYS A 317 -21.21 -37.92 32.46
CA LYS A 317 -20.48 -38.83 31.56
C LYS A 317 -18.96 -38.69 31.80
N ARG A 318 -18.29 -39.82 32.01
CA ARG A 318 -16.81 -39.87 32.01
C ARG A 318 -16.33 -39.74 30.59
N ILE A 319 -15.53 -38.70 30.32
CA ILE A 319 -14.87 -38.47 29.01
C ILE A 319 -13.39 -38.72 29.23
N LEU A 320 -12.82 -39.59 28.42
CA LEU A 320 -11.38 -39.70 28.22
C LEU A 320 -11.03 -38.74 27.09
N ALA A 321 -10.19 -37.72 27.38
CA ALA A 321 -9.60 -36.82 26.39
C ALA A 321 -8.24 -37.38 25.98
#